data_075315cd6a02706008a4adf1c0efe013
#
_entry.id   075315cd6a02706008a4adf1c0efe013
#
_cell.length_a   1.000
_cell.length_b   1.000
_cell.length_c   1.000
_cell.angle_alpha   90.00
_cell.angle_beta   90.00
_cell.angle_gamma   90.00
#
_symmetry.space_group_name_H-M   'P 1'
#
loop_
_entity.id
_entity.type
_entity.pdbx_description
1 polymer ?
#
loop_
_entity_poly.entity_id
_entity_poly.type
_entity_poly.pdbx_seq_one_letter_code
_entity_poly.pdbx_strand_id
1 'polypeptide(L)'
;LKKVGPYDPRAELEDYKFPSLDLLKTYDNENAPIINQEEQRENANRIVTTLRNYGVEIDSIKATVGPTVTLYEVVPKAGVRISKIQSLESDIMLSLSAAGIRIIAPMPGKGTVGIEVPNEKPQMVSMHSVIASKRFQEEKKMRLPIAYGRTITNESFMFDLAKTPHLLVAGATGTGKSVAINAIITSLLYKKHPAELKLVMVDPKMVEFAPYKPLIRHFLAAQPDTDPQQVVITDCDKVINTLNSLVVEMEERYKLLMDAGVRNLEEYNEKFINRRLNPQKAVPNTAMHHQFLPYIVIIIDEYGDFIMQAGKQVE
;
A
#
# COMPACT_ATOMS: atom_id res chain seq x y z
N LEU A 1 -23.60 -0.89 -41.09
CA LEU A 1 -23.30 -1.25 -39.67
C LEU A 1 -22.34 -0.19 -39.13
N LYS A 2 -22.79 0.75 -38.28
CA LYS A 2 -21.91 1.65 -37.53
C LYS A 2 -20.93 0.78 -36.75
N LYS A 3 -19.63 0.90 -36.97
CA LYS A 3 -18.61 0.27 -36.13
C LYS A 3 -18.77 0.84 -34.73
N VAL A 4 -19.38 0.06 -33.85
CA VAL A 4 -19.46 0.39 -32.42
C VAL A 4 -18.03 0.33 -31.87
N GLY A 5 -17.54 1.45 -31.35
CA GLY A 5 -16.20 1.55 -30.76
C GLY A 5 -16.01 0.61 -29.55
N PRO A 6 -14.81 0.57 -28.94
CA PRO A 6 -14.57 -0.15 -27.72
C PRO A 6 -15.62 0.19 -26.63
N TYR A 7 -15.88 -0.76 -25.74
CA TYR A 7 -16.73 -0.51 -24.57
C TYR A 7 -15.98 0.43 -23.61
N ASP A 8 -16.67 1.47 -23.15
CA ASP A 8 -16.13 2.35 -22.11
C ASP A 8 -16.82 2.02 -20.76
N PRO A 9 -16.10 1.45 -19.79
CA PRO A 9 -16.67 1.12 -18.48
C PRO A 9 -17.08 2.36 -17.67
N ARG A 10 -16.62 3.56 -18.04
CA ARG A 10 -16.91 4.82 -17.34
C ARG A 10 -18.16 5.53 -17.87
N ALA A 11 -18.72 5.05 -18.98
CA ALA A 11 -19.84 5.72 -19.66
C ALA A 11 -21.10 5.88 -18.81
N GLU A 12 -21.34 4.96 -17.83
CA GLU A 12 -22.48 5.07 -16.92
C GLU A 12 -22.34 6.16 -15.86
N LEU A 13 -21.09 6.62 -15.62
CA LEU A 13 -20.74 7.63 -14.63
C LEU A 13 -19.80 8.68 -15.26
N GLU A 14 -20.10 9.15 -16.48
CA GLU A 14 -19.23 10.07 -17.22
C GLU A 14 -19.03 11.42 -16.52
N ASP A 15 -20.01 11.84 -15.71
CA ASP A 15 -19.95 13.07 -14.89
C ASP A 15 -19.12 12.92 -13.61
N TYR A 16 -18.60 11.73 -13.30
CA TYR A 16 -17.79 11.52 -12.11
C TYR A 16 -16.48 12.33 -12.18
N LYS A 17 -16.26 13.15 -11.14
CA LYS A 17 -15.07 13.99 -11.01
C LYS A 17 -14.13 13.37 -9.96
N PHE A 18 -12.88 13.13 -10.38
CA PHE A 18 -11.85 12.72 -9.43
C PHE A 18 -11.59 13.81 -8.38
N PRO A 19 -11.20 13.43 -7.16
CA PRO A 19 -10.81 14.40 -6.13
C PRO A 19 -9.68 15.32 -6.65
N SER A 20 -9.78 16.61 -6.37
CA SER A 20 -8.71 17.57 -6.70
C SER A 20 -7.58 17.51 -5.67
N LEU A 21 -6.37 17.86 -6.08
CA LEU A 21 -5.21 17.87 -5.19
C LEU A 21 -5.35 18.88 -4.04
N ASP A 22 -6.14 19.94 -4.23
CA ASP A 22 -6.38 20.98 -3.22
C ASP A 22 -7.09 20.46 -1.95
N LEU A 23 -7.71 19.28 -2.03
CA LEU A 23 -8.30 18.60 -0.87
C LEU A 23 -7.25 18.00 0.08
N LEU A 24 -6.01 17.86 -0.37
CA LEU A 24 -4.92 17.28 0.40
C LEU A 24 -4.09 18.38 1.07
N LYS A 25 -3.74 18.13 2.34
CA LYS A 25 -2.93 19.07 3.11
C LYS A 25 -1.50 19.12 2.57
N THR A 26 -0.99 20.34 2.44
CA THR A 26 0.42 20.64 2.12
C THR A 26 1.14 21.10 3.39
N TYR A 27 2.45 20.87 3.44
CA TYR A 27 3.31 21.32 4.52
C TYR A 27 4.49 22.12 3.96
N ASP A 28 4.96 23.09 4.73
CA ASP A 28 6.14 23.86 4.35
C ASP A 28 7.39 22.94 4.33
N ASN A 29 8.27 23.17 3.36
CA ASN A 29 9.55 22.44 3.18
C ASN A 29 9.46 20.95 2.84
N GLU A 30 8.38 20.49 2.20
CA GLU A 30 8.21 19.08 1.81
C GLU A 30 9.21 18.56 0.76
N ASN A 31 9.89 19.44 0.02
CA ASN A 31 10.62 19.05 -1.20
C ASN A 31 12.12 18.83 -0.99
N ALA A 32 12.68 19.19 0.14
CA ALA A 32 14.11 18.98 0.42
C ALA A 32 14.31 18.52 1.88
N PRO A 33 15.11 17.47 2.12
CA PRO A 33 15.45 17.07 3.48
C PRO A 33 16.23 18.18 4.18
N ILE A 34 15.90 18.47 5.44
CA ILE A 34 16.70 19.37 6.28
C ILE A 34 17.97 18.60 6.64
N ILE A 35 19.08 18.97 6.04
CA ILE A 35 20.37 18.32 6.30
C ILE A 35 21.03 19.02 7.48
N ASN A 36 21.08 18.36 8.62
CA ASN A 36 21.91 18.75 9.74
C ASN A 36 23.27 18.04 9.62
N GLN A 37 24.24 18.69 9.00
CA GLN A 37 25.58 18.11 8.77
C GLN A 37 26.31 17.72 10.06
N GLU A 38 26.09 18.44 11.15
CA GLU A 38 26.69 18.17 12.44
C GLU A 38 26.17 16.87 13.04
N GLU A 39 24.84 16.70 13.09
CA GLU A 39 24.18 15.46 13.50
C GLU A 39 24.66 14.25 12.69
N GLN A 40 24.75 14.41 11.36
CA GLN A 40 25.20 13.34 10.47
C GLN A 40 26.64 12.91 10.77
N ARG A 41 27.51 13.89 11.01
CA ARG A 41 28.91 13.63 11.32
C ARG A 41 29.10 12.99 12.68
N GLU A 42 28.36 13.47 13.69
CA GLU A 42 28.38 12.87 15.03
C GLU A 42 27.89 11.43 15.02
N ASN A 43 26.75 11.16 14.40
CA ASN A 43 26.20 9.81 14.31
C ASN A 43 27.13 8.87 13.54
N ALA A 44 27.72 9.31 12.43
CA ALA A 44 28.72 8.52 11.72
C ALA A 44 29.94 8.18 12.61
N ASN A 45 30.45 9.16 13.36
CA ASN A 45 31.57 8.95 14.27
C ASN A 45 31.22 7.97 15.41
N ARG A 46 30.02 8.08 15.99
CA ARG A 46 29.56 7.14 17.02
C ARG A 46 29.43 5.71 16.50
N ILE A 47 28.88 5.53 15.29
CA ILE A 47 28.79 4.23 14.62
C ILE A 47 30.20 3.63 14.42
N VAL A 48 31.13 4.40 13.83
CA VAL A 48 32.51 3.97 13.58
C VAL A 48 33.23 3.57 14.88
N THR A 49 33.08 4.40 15.91
CA THR A 49 33.71 4.16 17.22
C THR A 49 33.16 2.91 17.87
N THR A 50 31.83 2.74 17.86
CA THR A 50 31.17 1.53 18.41
C THR A 50 31.64 0.28 17.70
N LEU A 51 31.60 0.25 16.37
CA LEU A 51 32.08 -0.88 15.58
C LEU A 51 33.55 -1.21 15.89
N ARG A 52 34.43 -0.19 15.97
CA ARG A 52 35.85 -0.36 16.29
C ARG A 52 36.07 -0.93 17.70
N ASN A 53 35.32 -0.47 18.70
CA ASN A 53 35.43 -0.93 20.08
C ASN A 53 35.10 -2.43 20.20
N TYR A 54 34.22 -2.95 19.36
CA TYR A 54 33.91 -4.37 19.27
C TYR A 54 34.77 -5.15 18.25
N GLY A 55 35.86 -4.55 17.78
CA GLY A 55 36.81 -5.19 16.86
C GLY A 55 36.23 -5.42 15.46
N VAL A 56 35.36 -4.52 15.00
CA VAL A 56 34.86 -4.44 13.63
C VAL A 56 35.51 -3.26 12.93
N GLU A 57 36.43 -3.56 12.00
CA GLU A 57 37.07 -2.54 11.21
C GLU A 57 36.28 -2.25 9.93
N ILE A 58 36.17 -0.99 9.57
CA ILE A 58 35.48 -0.51 8.36
C ILE A 58 36.42 0.33 7.50
N ASP A 59 36.21 0.30 6.18
CA ASP A 59 36.96 1.10 5.22
C ASP A 59 36.37 2.49 5.07
N SER A 60 35.04 2.58 4.98
CA SER A 60 34.36 3.87 4.82
C SER A 60 32.92 3.83 5.34
N ILE A 61 32.38 5.00 5.62
CA ILE A 61 30.97 5.23 5.96
C ILE A 61 30.45 6.41 5.13
N LYS A 62 29.26 6.24 4.56
CA LYS A 62 28.57 7.28 3.78
C LYS A 62 27.18 7.47 4.35
N ALA A 63 26.79 8.71 4.62
CA ALA A 63 25.43 9.06 5.03
C ALA A 63 24.58 9.51 3.84
N THR A 64 23.34 8.99 3.77
CA THR A 64 22.29 9.46 2.85
C THR A 64 21.09 9.88 3.68
N VAL A 65 20.77 11.16 3.67
CA VAL A 65 19.69 11.74 4.48
C VAL A 65 18.36 11.61 3.77
N GLY A 66 17.44 10.92 4.39
CA GLY A 66 16.05 10.86 3.96
C GLY A 66 15.12 11.75 4.79
N PRO A 67 13.83 11.81 4.48
CA PRO A 67 12.87 12.66 5.21
C PRO A 67 12.73 12.28 6.69
N THR A 68 12.73 11.01 7.01
CA THR A 68 12.46 10.50 8.36
C THR A 68 13.64 9.74 8.96
N VAL A 69 14.48 9.14 8.13
CA VAL A 69 15.63 8.36 8.53
C VAL A 69 16.86 8.73 7.70
N THR A 70 18.04 8.57 8.28
CA THR A 70 19.31 8.65 7.57
C THR A 70 19.89 7.25 7.43
N LEU A 71 20.30 6.90 6.22
CA LEU A 71 21.00 5.65 5.94
C LEU A 71 22.51 5.88 6.01
N TYR A 72 23.18 5.16 6.90
CA TYR A 72 24.64 5.06 6.97
C TYR A 72 25.08 3.77 6.26
N GLU A 73 25.66 3.90 5.08
CA GLU A 73 26.25 2.79 4.34
C GLU A 73 27.69 2.57 4.82
N VAL A 74 27.93 1.43 5.42
CA VAL A 74 29.24 1.04 5.98
C VAL A 74 29.87 0.01 5.05
N VAL A 75 31.12 0.22 4.67
CA VAL A 75 31.95 -0.75 3.95
C VAL A 75 32.83 -1.46 4.97
N PRO A 76 32.58 -2.73 5.32
CA PRO A 76 33.43 -3.46 6.23
C PRO A 76 34.76 -3.83 5.56
N LYS A 77 35.86 -3.87 6.33
CA LYS A 77 37.12 -4.38 5.84
C LYS A 77 37.05 -5.87 5.49
N ALA A 78 37.96 -6.29 4.61
CA ALA A 78 38.09 -7.70 4.26
C ALA A 78 38.28 -8.59 5.51
N GLY A 79 37.52 -9.70 5.57
CA GLY A 79 37.56 -10.63 6.71
C GLY A 79 36.56 -10.33 7.83
N VAL A 80 35.88 -9.19 7.83
CA VAL A 80 34.81 -8.88 8.78
C VAL A 80 33.55 -9.67 8.44
N ARG A 81 33.03 -10.42 9.41
CA ARG A 81 31.77 -11.15 9.25
C ARG A 81 30.57 -10.21 9.41
N ILE A 82 29.66 -10.22 8.43
CA ILE A 82 28.44 -9.39 8.45
C ILE A 82 27.57 -9.67 9.70
N SER A 83 27.45 -10.93 10.10
CA SER A 83 26.71 -11.32 11.31
C SER A 83 27.23 -10.64 12.59
N LYS A 84 28.53 -10.31 12.65
CA LYS A 84 29.10 -9.57 13.77
C LYS A 84 28.57 -8.13 13.84
N ILE A 85 28.37 -7.49 12.69
CA ILE A 85 27.77 -6.14 12.64
C ILE A 85 26.30 -6.21 13.03
N GLN A 86 25.56 -7.19 12.55
CA GLN A 86 24.14 -7.39 12.89
C GLN A 86 23.94 -7.59 14.40
N SER A 87 24.84 -8.36 15.06
CA SER A 87 24.75 -8.60 16.51
C SER A 87 24.98 -7.36 17.36
N LEU A 88 25.57 -6.29 16.80
CA LEU A 88 25.83 -5.02 17.49
C LEU A 88 24.69 -3.99 17.34
N GLU A 89 23.53 -4.39 16.85
CA GLU A 89 22.38 -3.49 16.65
C GLU A 89 22.01 -2.73 17.94
N SER A 90 21.91 -3.46 19.06
CA SER A 90 21.59 -2.86 20.36
C SER A 90 22.69 -1.92 20.87
N ASP A 91 23.95 -2.26 20.65
CA ASP A 91 25.09 -1.43 21.09
C ASP A 91 25.17 -0.13 20.27
N ILE A 92 24.94 -0.22 18.96
CA ILE A 92 24.90 0.95 18.09
C ILE A 92 23.70 1.83 18.45
N MET A 93 22.52 1.25 18.64
CA MET A 93 21.31 1.95 19.06
C MET A 93 21.53 2.72 20.36
N LEU A 94 22.15 2.09 21.35
CA LEU A 94 22.49 2.70 22.64
C LEU A 94 23.46 3.86 22.45
N SER A 95 24.54 3.68 21.65
CA SER A 95 25.55 4.71 21.41
C SER A 95 24.99 5.96 20.74
N LEU A 96 23.97 5.77 19.88
CA LEU A 96 23.28 6.85 19.19
C LEU A 96 22.17 7.49 20.01
N SER A 97 21.82 6.90 21.16
CA SER A 97 20.63 7.28 21.95
C SER A 97 19.34 7.26 21.11
N ALA A 98 19.28 6.37 20.11
CA ALA A 98 18.15 6.29 19.19
C ALA A 98 17.03 5.42 19.78
N ALA A 99 15.77 5.75 19.50
CA ALA A 99 14.61 4.96 19.92
C ALA A 99 14.51 3.60 19.21
N GLY A 100 15.20 3.45 18.07
CA GLY A 100 15.31 2.23 17.29
C GLY A 100 16.20 2.48 16.08
N ILE A 101 16.90 1.46 15.62
CA ILE A 101 17.64 1.46 14.36
C ILE A 101 17.27 0.21 13.57
N ARG A 102 17.69 0.14 12.31
CA ARG A 102 17.55 -1.06 11.49
C ARG A 102 18.85 -1.34 10.75
N ILE A 103 19.34 -2.57 10.83
CA ILE A 103 20.51 -3.00 10.07
C ILE A 103 20.08 -3.82 8.86
N ILE A 104 20.48 -3.37 7.67
CA ILE A 104 20.27 -4.04 6.39
C ILE A 104 21.60 -4.65 5.96
N ALA A 105 21.74 -5.95 6.10
CA ALA A 105 23.02 -6.60 5.85
C ALA A 105 22.83 -7.99 5.20
N PRO A 106 23.33 -8.20 3.98
CA PRO A 106 23.95 -7.19 3.11
C PRO A 106 22.93 -6.23 2.48
N MET A 107 23.38 -5.06 2.05
CA MET A 107 22.58 -4.17 1.21
C MET A 107 22.32 -4.83 -0.15
N PRO A 108 21.08 -4.87 -0.65
CA PRO A 108 20.75 -5.47 -1.94
C PRO A 108 21.57 -4.87 -3.08
N GLY A 109 22.28 -5.74 -3.83
CA GLY A 109 23.11 -5.35 -4.96
C GLY A 109 24.41 -4.62 -4.61
N LYS A 110 24.78 -4.52 -3.32
CA LYS A 110 25.98 -3.87 -2.83
C LYS A 110 26.73 -4.76 -1.83
N GLY A 111 28.05 -4.63 -1.76
CA GLY A 111 28.88 -5.28 -0.74
C GLY A 111 28.98 -4.50 0.57
N THR A 112 27.94 -3.74 0.93
CA THR A 112 27.90 -2.84 2.07
C THR A 112 26.85 -3.25 3.08
N VAL A 113 26.93 -2.69 4.29
CA VAL A 113 25.94 -2.81 5.35
C VAL A 113 25.27 -1.45 5.53
N GLY A 114 23.92 -1.42 5.48
CA GLY A 114 23.15 -0.23 5.75
C GLY A 114 22.68 -0.18 7.20
N ILE A 115 22.84 0.97 7.84
CA ILE A 115 22.32 1.26 9.18
C ILE A 115 21.36 2.44 9.04
N GLU A 116 20.06 2.18 9.18
CA GLU A 116 19.02 3.21 9.18
C GLU A 116 18.86 3.76 10.60
N VAL A 117 19.03 5.07 10.73
CA VAL A 117 18.89 5.78 12.01
C VAL A 117 17.82 6.84 11.86
N PRO A 118 16.81 6.88 12.75
CA PRO A 118 15.79 7.94 12.73
C PRO A 118 16.43 9.32 12.86
N ASN A 119 15.97 10.29 12.07
CA ASN A 119 16.40 11.66 12.17
C ASN A 119 15.90 12.26 13.50
N GLU A 120 16.69 13.11 14.13
CA GLU A 120 16.28 13.80 15.36
C GLU A 120 15.04 14.68 15.12
N LYS A 121 14.95 15.29 13.94
CA LYS A 121 13.80 16.08 13.49
C LYS A 121 13.27 15.52 12.17
N PRO A 122 12.39 14.47 12.23
CA PRO A 122 11.82 13.88 11.03
C PRO A 122 10.90 14.87 10.32
N GLN A 123 10.94 14.88 8.99
CA GLN A 123 10.06 15.69 8.16
C GLN A 123 8.76 14.95 7.88
N MET A 124 7.65 15.68 7.88
CA MET A 124 6.37 15.17 7.44
C MET A 124 6.37 14.98 5.93
N VAL A 125 6.04 13.78 5.48
CA VAL A 125 5.78 13.48 4.06
C VAL A 125 4.28 13.55 3.85
N SER A 126 3.79 14.59 3.17
CA SER A 126 2.36 14.74 2.91
C SER A 126 1.88 13.79 1.83
N MET A 127 0.61 13.41 1.92
CA MET A 127 -0.06 12.65 0.86
C MET A 127 -0.14 13.47 -0.43
N HIS A 128 -0.31 14.80 -0.31
CA HIS A 128 -0.25 15.74 -1.44
C HIS A 128 1.05 15.58 -2.23
N SER A 129 2.21 15.63 -1.57
CA SER A 129 3.51 15.61 -2.24
C SER A 129 3.79 14.30 -2.98
N VAL A 130 3.19 13.19 -2.54
CA VAL A 130 3.35 11.87 -3.17
C VAL A 130 2.36 11.68 -4.31
N ILE A 131 1.08 12.02 -4.11
CA ILE A 131 0.03 11.94 -5.16
C ILE A 131 0.29 12.94 -6.28
N ALA A 132 0.69 14.18 -5.98
CA ALA A 132 1.02 15.20 -6.98
C ALA A 132 2.32 14.89 -7.74
N SER A 133 3.11 13.92 -7.32
CA SER A 133 4.34 13.56 -8.00
C SER A 133 4.07 13.14 -9.45
N LYS A 134 4.95 13.58 -10.36
CA LYS A 134 4.88 13.21 -11.78
C LYS A 134 4.81 11.69 -11.95
N ARG A 135 5.56 10.94 -11.13
CA ARG A 135 5.58 9.48 -11.15
C ARG A 135 4.20 8.87 -10.90
N PHE A 136 3.42 9.39 -9.92
CA PHE A 136 2.07 8.91 -9.64
C PHE A 136 1.08 9.37 -10.70
N GLN A 137 1.14 10.63 -11.13
CA GLN A 137 0.20 11.19 -12.09
C GLN A 137 0.31 10.52 -13.47
N GLU A 138 1.51 10.23 -13.94
CA GLU A 138 1.78 9.60 -15.24
C GLU A 138 1.73 8.08 -15.23
N GLU A 139 1.57 7.44 -14.04
CA GLU A 139 1.51 5.98 -13.95
C GLU A 139 0.28 5.40 -14.66
N LYS A 140 0.50 4.54 -15.64
CA LYS A 140 -0.55 3.89 -16.46
C LYS A 140 -0.46 2.36 -16.46
N LYS A 141 0.64 1.80 -15.98
CA LYS A 141 0.90 0.34 -16.04
C LYS A 141 0.38 -0.39 -14.80
N MET A 142 0.38 0.28 -13.64
CA MET A 142 -0.13 -0.30 -12.42
C MET A 142 -1.65 -0.34 -12.43
N ARG A 143 -2.23 -1.46 -12.05
CA ARG A 143 -3.69 -1.63 -12.01
C ARG A 143 -4.31 -0.99 -10.78
N LEU A 144 -3.68 -1.13 -9.64
CA LEU A 144 -4.09 -0.50 -8.38
C LEU A 144 -2.88 0.23 -7.77
N PRO A 145 -2.48 1.38 -8.33
CA PRO A 145 -1.30 2.10 -7.88
C PRO A 145 -1.51 2.73 -6.50
N ILE A 146 -0.61 2.43 -5.59
CA ILE A 146 -0.58 2.98 -4.24
C ILE A 146 0.62 3.91 -4.10
N ALA A 147 0.37 5.18 -3.83
CA ALA A 147 1.37 6.15 -3.44
C ALA A 147 1.58 6.05 -1.93
N TYR A 148 2.68 5.41 -1.50
CA TYR A 148 2.84 4.99 -0.11
C TYR A 148 3.72 5.92 0.73
N GLY A 149 4.57 6.74 0.09
CA GLY A 149 5.46 7.65 0.78
C GLY A 149 6.69 8.00 -0.05
N ARG A 150 7.80 8.24 0.62
CA ARG A 150 9.09 8.53 0.00
C ARG A 150 10.17 7.58 0.48
N THR A 151 11.10 7.26 -0.40
CA THR A 151 12.31 6.51 -0.08
C THR A 151 13.30 7.39 0.70
N ILE A 152 14.36 6.76 1.22
CA ILE A 152 15.49 7.47 1.83
C ILE A 152 16.21 8.41 0.85
N THR A 153 16.09 8.18 -0.46
CA THR A 153 16.59 9.09 -1.51
C THR A 153 15.59 10.18 -1.87
N ASN A 154 14.52 10.34 -1.07
CA ASN A 154 13.44 11.33 -1.27
C ASN A 154 12.62 11.13 -2.56
N GLU A 155 12.69 9.96 -3.18
CA GLU A 155 11.87 9.61 -4.34
C GLU A 155 10.49 9.10 -3.90
N SER A 156 9.44 9.45 -4.63
CA SER A 156 8.11 8.91 -4.37
C SER A 156 8.09 7.40 -4.54
N PHE A 157 7.71 6.67 -3.47
CA PHE A 157 7.56 5.22 -3.49
C PHE A 157 6.14 4.83 -3.83
N MET A 158 6.01 3.92 -4.78
CA MET A 158 4.72 3.40 -5.26
C MET A 158 4.81 1.91 -5.50
N PHE A 159 3.70 1.22 -5.30
CA PHE A 159 3.56 -0.19 -5.68
C PHE A 159 2.16 -0.46 -6.24
N ASP A 160 2.02 -1.59 -6.94
CA ASP A 160 0.75 -2.05 -7.50
C ASP A 160 0.10 -3.06 -6.55
N LEU A 161 -0.99 -2.67 -5.90
CA LEU A 161 -1.73 -3.54 -4.99
C LEU A 161 -2.29 -4.79 -5.70
N ALA A 162 -2.59 -4.70 -7.00
CA ALA A 162 -3.05 -5.85 -7.77
C ALA A 162 -1.99 -6.95 -7.90
N LYS A 163 -0.70 -6.61 -7.76
CA LYS A 163 0.42 -7.57 -7.76
C LYS A 163 0.77 -8.11 -6.38
N THR A 164 0.20 -7.51 -5.34
CA THR A 164 0.28 -7.95 -3.94
C THR A 164 -1.12 -8.27 -3.47
N PRO A 165 -1.69 -9.43 -3.84
CA PRO A 165 -3.10 -9.74 -3.63
C PRO A 165 -3.52 -9.70 -2.16
N HIS A 166 -2.59 -9.91 -1.23
CA HIS A 166 -2.79 -9.80 0.20
C HIS A 166 -1.69 -8.94 0.81
N LEU A 167 -2.08 -7.86 1.47
CA LEU A 167 -1.18 -6.94 2.16
C LEU A 167 -1.53 -6.89 3.65
N LEU A 168 -0.59 -7.29 4.49
CA LEU A 168 -0.71 -7.13 5.94
C LEU A 168 0.02 -5.84 6.35
N VAL A 169 -0.71 -4.93 7.00
CA VAL A 169 -0.16 -3.72 7.60
C VAL A 169 -0.21 -3.86 9.12
N ALA A 170 0.92 -3.90 9.76
CA ALA A 170 1.03 -4.05 11.21
C ALA A 170 1.88 -2.94 11.82
N GLY A 171 1.55 -2.57 13.06
CA GLY A 171 2.28 -1.56 13.81
C GLY A 171 1.70 -1.40 15.20
N ALA A 172 2.53 -1.02 16.18
CA ALA A 172 2.08 -0.65 17.51
C ALA A 172 1.20 0.61 17.46
N THR A 173 0.45 0.86 18.53
CA THR A 173 -0.37 2.08 18.64
C THR A 173 0.49 3.32 18.43
N GLY A 174 0.03 4.23 17.58
CA GLY A 174 0.73 5.48 17.26
C GLY A 174 1.86 5.36 16.23
N THR A 175 2.15 4.17 15.69
CA THR A 175 3.22 3.99 14.69
C THR A 175 2.79 4.25 13.25
N GLY A 176 1.51 4.56 13.02
CA GLY A 176 1.00 5.00 11.71
C GLY A 176 0.24 3.94 10.91
N LYS A 177 -0.22 2.82 11.51
CA LYS A 177 -1.06 1.82 10.83
C LYS A 177 -2.24 2.47 10.10
N SER A 178 -3.04 3.26 10.82
CA SER A 178 -4.22 3.94 10.25
C SER A 178 -3.84 4.95 9.17
N VAL A 179 -2.73 5.65 9.34
CA VAL A 179 -2.19 6.58 8.31
C VAL A 179 -1.83 5.82 7.04
N ALA A 180 -1.20 4.65 7.16
CA ALA A 180 -0.84 3.81 6.03
C ALA A 180 -2.09 3.28 5.28
N ILE A 181 -3.11 2.82 6.01
CA ILE A 181 -4.38 2.36 5.43
C ILE A 181 -5.07 3.53 4.71
N ASN A 182 -5.13 4.71 5.34
CA ASN A 182 -5.70 5.90 4.72
C ASN A 182 -4.92 6.33 3.46
N ALA A 183 -3.60 6.19 3.44
CA ALA A 183 -2.80 6.46 2.25
C ALA A 183 -3.14 5.49 1.10
N ILE A 184 -3.39 4.22 1.40
CA ILE A 184 -3.83 3.23 0.41
C ILE A 184 -5.19 3.62 -0.16
N ILE A 185 -6.19 3.87 0.69
CA ILE A 185 -7.54 4.25 0.25
C ILE A 185 -7.49 5.54 -0.59
N THR A 186 -6.80 6.57 -0.10
CA THR A 186 -6.67 7.85 -0.79
C THR A 186 -6.02 7.66 -2.17
N SER A 187 -4.94 6.88 -2.28
CA SER A 187 -4.29 6.59 -3.55
C SER A 187 -5.27 5.99 -4.57
N LEU A 188 -6.08 5.03 -4.13
CA LEU A 188 -7.08 4.39 -4.98
C LEU A 188 -8.16 5.37 -5.43
N LEU A 189 -8.67 6.21 -4.54
CA LEU A 189 -9.69 7.23 -4.86
C LEU A 189 -9.21 8.29 -5.85
N TYR A 190 -7.92 8.65 -5.79
CA TYR A 190 -7.31 9.61 -6.72
C TYR A 190 -6.96 9.02 -8.09
N LYS A 191 -6.96 7.70 -8.23
CA LYS A 191 -6.48 7.05 -9.45
C LYS A 191 -7.50 6.18 -10.16
N LYS A 192 -8.48 5.65 -9.42
CA LYS A 192 -9.45 4.69 -9.96
C LYS A 192 -10.84 5.28 -10.06
N HIS A 193 -11.51 5.01 -11.18
CA HIS A 193 -12.90 5.35 -11.37
C HIS A 193 -13.80 4.36 -10.62
N PRO A 194 -14.99 4.77 -10.11
CA PRO A 194 -15.92 3.87 -9.42
C PRO A 194 -16.36 2.66 -10.23
N ALA A 195 -16.39 2.75 -11.54
CA ALA A 195 -16.65 1.61 -12.42
C ALA A 195 -15.52 0.59 -12.49
N GLU A 196 -14.30 0.96 -12.09
CA GLU A 196 -13.10 0.10 -12.15
C GLU A 196 -12.73 -0.49 -10.79
N LEU A 197 -13.27 0.06 -9.70
CA LEU A 197 -12.92 -0.31 -8.31
C LEU A 197 -14.14 -0.32 -7.42
N LYS A 198 -14.26 -1.37 -6.61
CA LYS A 198 -15.17 -1.44 -5.47
C LYS A 198 -14.39 -1.74 -4.19
N LEU A 199 -14.87 -1.21 -3.07
CA LEU A 199 -14.28 -1.37 -1.75
C LEU A 199 -15.26 -2.06 -0.82
N VAL A 200 -14.77 -3.01 -0.03
CA VAL A 200 -15.48 -3.59 1.12
C VAL A 200 -14.71 -3.21 2.36
N MET A 201 -15.35 -2.54 3.32
CA MET A 201 -14.70 -2.02 4.51
C MET A 201 -15.25 -2.68 5.77
N VAL A 202 -14.35 -3.22 6.57
CA VAL A 202 -14.64 -3.88 7.86
C VAL A 202 -13.92 -3.13 8.97
N ASP A 203 -14.68 -2.62 9.95
CA ASP A 203 -14.16 -1.86 11.08
C ASP A 203 -14.92 -2.23 12.36
N PRO A 204 -14.49 -3.28 13.07
CA PRO A 204 -15.16 -3.76 14.29
C PRO A 204 -15.23 -2.71 15.39
N LYS A 205 -14.27 -1.76 15.42
CA LYS A 205 -14.18 -0.72 16.45
C LYS A 205 -14.94 0.56 16.10
N MET A 206 -15.44 0.70 14.88
CA MET A 206 -16.16 1.88 14.36
C MET A 206 -15.36 3.20 14.44
N VAL A 207 -14.03 3.15 14.35
CA VAL A 207 -13.16 4.31 14.54
C VAL A 207 -12.56 4.80 13.23
N GLU A 208 -12.00 3.88 12.43
CA GLU A 208 -11.13 4.23 11.31
C GLU A 208 -11.92 4.53 10.03
N PHE A 209 -12.99 3.75 9.73
CA PHE A 209 -13.68 3.83 8.44
C PHE A 209 -15.02 4.56 8.46
N ALA A 210 -15.46 5.07 9.60
CA ALA A 210 -16.67 5.89 9.68
C ALA A 210 -16.66 7.09 8.70
N PRO A 211 -15.54 7.80 8.44
CA PRO A 211 -15.48 8.90 7.47
C PRO A 211 -15.71 8.47 6.02
N TYR A 212 -15.54 7.18 5.71
CA TYR A 212 -15.70 6.66 4.34
C TYR A 212 -17.13 6.21 3.99
N LYS A 213 -18.07 6.26 4.91
CA LYS A 213 -19.50 5.92 4.63
C LYS A 213 -20.08 6.65 3.40
N PRO A 214 -19.77 7.94 3.12
CA PRO A 214 -20.27 8.62 1.94
C PRO A 214 -19.85 7.97 0.60
N LEU A 215 -18.81 7.14 0.59
CA LEU A 215 -18.35 6.41 -0.60
C LEU A 215 -19.35 5.34 -1.06
N ILE A 216 -20.42 5.05 -0.30
CA ILE A 216 -21.50 4.13 -0.70
C ILE A 216 -22.10 4.51 -2.05
N ARG A 217 -22.13 5.78 -2.39
CA ARG A 217 -22.69 6.26 -3.66
C ARG A 217 -21.93 5.77 -4.88
N HIS A 218 -20.65 5.43 -4.72
CA HIS A 218 -19.76 5.15 -5.85
C HIS A 218 -18.87 3.93 -5.66
N PHE A 219 -18.16 3.83 -4.54
CA PHE A 219 -17.08 2.86 -4.37
C PHE A 219 -17.43 1.68 -3.47
N LEU A 220 -18.26 1.87 -2.44
CA LEU A 220 -18.52 0.79 -1.50
C LEU A 220 -19.43 -0.27 -2.13
N ALA A 221 -18.99 -1.53 -2.05
CA ALA A 221 -19.82 -2.68 -2.35
C ALA A 221 -20.52 -3.11 -1.06
N ALA A 222 -21.83 -3.33 -1.15
CA ALA A 222 -22.66 -3.78 -0.05
C ALA A 222 -23.59 -4.87 -0.55
N GLN A 223 -24.09 -5.70 0.37
CA GLN A 223 -25.15 -6.66 0.06
C GLN A 223 -26.47 -5.92 -0.27
N PRO A 224 -27.36 -6.53 -1.08
CA PRO A 224 -28.68 -5.98 -1.30
C PRO A 224 -29.36 -5.65 0.04
N ASP A 225 -30.12 -4.55 0.07
CA ASP A 225 -30.87 -4.08 1.24
C ASP A 225 -30.02 -3.66 2.46
N THR A 226 -28.71 -3.46 2.28
CA THR A 226 -27.84 -2.92 3.34
C THR A 226 -28.20 -1.46 3.63
N ASP A 227 -28.46 -1.15 4.91
CA ASP A 227 -28.62 0.23 5.37
C ASP A 227 -27.36 1.04 5.04
N PRO A 228 -27.47 2.21 4.37
CA PRO A 228 -26.35 3.09 4.07
C PRO A 228 -25.50 3.47 5.30
N GLN A 229 -26.06 3.46 6.49
CA GLN A 229 -25.33 3.72 7.73
C GLN A 229 -24.48 2.51 8.18
N GLN A 230 -24.78 1.32 7.68
CA GLN A 230 -24.12 0.05 8.04
C GLN A 230 -23.25 -0.51 6.89
N VAL A 231 -22.97 0.30 5.89
CA VAL A 231 -22.13 -0.11 4.73
C VAL A 231 -20.69 -0.41 5.12
N VAL A 232 -20.17 0.25 6.16
CA VAL A 232 -18.94 -0.18 6.85
C VAL A 232 -19.36 -1.26 7.86
N ILE A 233 -18.82 -2.45 7.69
CA ILE A 233 -19.26 -3.63 8.43
C ILE A 233 -18.57 -3.67 9.79
N THR A 234 -19.35 -3.71 10.85
CA THR A 234 -18.87 -3.66 12.23
C THR A 234 -19.18 -4.91 13.03
N ASP A 235 -20.19 -5.66 12.58
CA ASP A 235 -20.67 -6.87 13.23
C ASP A 235 -19.98 -8.12 12.65
N CYS A 236 -19.52 -9.02 13.53
CA CYS A 236 -18.73 -10.18 13.15
C CYS A 236 -19.50 -11.16 12.24
N ASP A 237 -20.79 -11.40 12.52
CA ASP A 237 -21.60 -12.32 11.71
C ASP A 237 -21.84 -11.74 10.31
N LYS A 238 -22.01 -10.41 10.21
CA LYS A 238 -22.11 -9.72 8.93
C LYS A 238 -20.80 -9.78 8.15
N VAL A 239 -19.66 -9.71 8.83
CA VAL A 239 -18.33 -9.88 8.18
C VAL A 239 -18.24 -11.27 7.56
N ILE A 240 -18.55 -12.32 8.32
CA ILE A 240 -18.52 -13.71 7.82
C ILE A 240 -19.44 -13.88 6.61
N ASN A 241 -20.67 -13.39 6.70
CA ASN A 241 -21.62 -13.46 5.59
C ASN A 241 -21.10 -12.71 4.34
N THR A 242 -20.48 -11.55 4.53
CA THR A 242 -19.90 -10.78 3.43
C THR A 242 -18.71 -11.50 2.81
N LEU A 243 -17.82 -12.09 3.63
CA LEU A 243 -16.70 -12.87 3.11
C LEU A 243 -17.18 -14.09 2.32
N ASN A 244 -18.19 -14.81 2.80
CA ASN A 244 -18.81 -15.92 2.07
C ASN A 244 -19.41 -15.46 0.73
N SER A 245 -20.07 -14.29 0.71
CA SER A 245 -20.59 -13.71 -0.54
C SER A 245 -19.47 -13.35 -1.51
N LEU A 246 -18.34 -12.86 -1.01
CA LEU A 246 -17.16 -12.55 -1.84
C LEU A 246 -16.48 -13.81 -2.39
N VAL A 247 -16.50 -14.92 -1.63
CA VAL A 247 -16.03 -16.22 -2.13
C VAL A 247 -16.91 -16.67 -3.31
N VAL A 248 -18.24 -16.58 -3.17
CA VAL A 248 -19.17 -16.90 -4.26
C VAL A 248 -18.92 -15.99 -5.48
N GLU A 249 -18.79 -14.69 -5.29
CA GLU A 249 -18.45 -13.74 -6.37
C GLU A 249 -17.12 -14.11 -7.06
N MET A 250 -16.12 -14.51 -6.30
CA MET A 250 -14.82 -14.94 -6.84
C MET A 250 -14.99 -16.20 -7.70
N GLU A 251 -15.74 -17.20 -7.21
CA GLU A 251 -16.00 -18.44 -7.96
C GLU A 251 -16.77 -18.17 -9.26
N GLU A 252 -17.77 -17.30 -9.20
CA GLU A 252 -18.53 -16.90 -10.39
C GLU A 252 -17.62 -16.19 -11.41
N ARG A 253 -16.73 -15.31 -10.96
CA ARG A 253 -15.73 -14.67 -11.82
C ARG A 253 -14.78 -15.68 -12.46
N TYR A 254 -14.34 -16.71 -11.73
CA TYR A 254 -13.50 -17.76 -12.32
C TYR A 254 -14.23 -18.49 -13.47
N LYS A 255 -15.54 -18.73 -13.36
CA LYS A 255 -16.33 -19.32 -14.46
C LYS A 255 -16.35 -18.41 -15.69
N LEU A 256 -16.51 -17.09 -15.48
CA LEU A 256 -16.44 -16.10 -16.56
C LEU A 256 -15.07 -16.07 -17.24
N LEU A 257 -13.97 -16.10 -16.46
CA LEU A 257 -12.61 -16.13 -16.97
C LEU A 257 -12.36 -17.41 -17.79
N MET A 258 -12.87 -18.53 -17.30
CA MET A 258 -12.73 -19.83 -17.97
C MET A 258 -13.50 -19.86 -19.31
N ASP A 259 -14.76 -19.37 -19.37
CA ASP A 259 -15.52 -19.27 -20.65
C ASP A 259 -14.85 -18.30 -21.62
N ALA A 260 -14.27 -17.23 -21.11
CA ALA A 260 -13.50 -16.28 -21.90
C ALA A 260 -12.13 -16.81 -22.37
N GLY A 261 -11.64 -17.94 -21.83
CA GLY A 261 -10.33 -18.49 -22.14
C GLY A 261 -9.17 -17.58 -21.74
N VAL A 262 -9.23 -16.98 -20.55
CA VAL A 262 -8.20 -16.08 -20.00
C VAL A 262 -7.82 -16.49 -18.57
N ARG A 263 -6.66 -15.99 -18.09
CA ARG A 263 -6.10 -16.40 -16.80
C ARG A 263 -6.28 -15.40 -15.68
N ASN A 264 -6.57 -14.15 -16.01
CA ASN A 264 -6.65 -13.06 -15.04
C ASN A 264 -7.71 -12.02 -15.45
N LEU A 265 -8.05 -11.16 -14.50
CA LEU A 265 -9.04 -10.11 -14.66
C LEU A 265 -8.64 -9.07 -15.72
N GLU A 266 -7.35 -8.80 -15.87
CA GLU A 266 -6.86 -7.82 -16.83
C GLU A 266 -7.13 -8.27 -18.27
N GLU A 267 -6.73 -9.49 -18.61
CA GLU A 267 -6.98 -10.10 -19.94
C GLU A 267 -8.49 -10.21 -20.21
N TYR A 268 -9.28 -10.54 -19.17
CA TYR A 268 -10.74 -10.61 -19.30
C TYR A 268 -11.35 -9.25 -19.65
N ASN A 269 -11.04 -8.23 -18.88
CA ASN A 269 -11.55 -6.87 -19.10
C ASN A 269 -11.09 -6.29 -20.44
N GLU A 270 -9.87 -6.59 -20.87
CA GLU A 270 -9.37 -6.20 -22.18
C GLU A 270 -10.21 -6.85 -23.32
N LYS A 271 -10.52 -8.14 -23.21
CA LYS A 271 -11.41 -8.83 -24.16
C LYS A 271 -12.80 -8.22 -24.17
N PHE A 272 -13.35 -7.88 -22.97
CA PHE A 272 -14.67 -7.27 -22.86
C PHE A 272 -14.69 -5.85 -23.46
N ILE A 273 -13.74 -5.01 -23.14
CA ILE A 273 -13.59 -3.64 -23.70
C ILE A 273 -13.50 -3.72 -25.23
N ASN A 274 -12.74 -4.64 -25.77
CA ASN A 274 -12.60 -4.84 -27.22
C ASN A 274 -13.80 -5.57 -27.85
N ARG A 275 -14.92 -5.76 -27.12
CA ARG A 275 -16.17 -6.40 -27.57
C ARG A 275 -15.97 -7.81 -28.13
N ARG A 276 -14.99 -8.54 -27.59
CA ARG A 276 -14.73 -9.95 -27.96
C ARG A 276 -15.52 -10.94 -27.11
N LEU A 277 -16.23 -10.48 -26.09
CA LEU A 277 -17.15 -11.26 -25.25
C LEU A 277 -18.57 -10.77 -25.47
N ASN A 278 -19.51 -11.70 -25.61
CA ASN A 278 -20.92 -11.36 -25.82
C ASN A 278 -21.66 -11.26 -24.48
N PRO A 279 -22.11 -10.07 -24.05
CA PRO A 279 -22.79 -9.90 -22.77
C PRO A 279 -24.20 -10.54 -22.73
N GLN A 280 -24.76 -10.94 -23.87
CA GLN A 280 -26.06 -11.61 -23.94
C GLN A 280 -25.94 -13.14 -23.95
N LYS A 281 -24.74 -13.69 -24.13
CA LYS A 281 -24.50 -15.13 -24.11
C LYS A 281 -24.51 -15.63 -22.67
N ALA A 282 -25.34 -16.62 -22.37
CA ALA A 282 -25.30 -17.33 -21.11
C ALA A 282 -23.96 -18.05 -20.95
N VAL A 283 -23.35 -17.89 -19.79
CA VAL A 283 -22.10 -18.56 -19.44
C VAL A 283 -22.45 -19.84 -18.65
N PRO A 284 -21.89 -21.00 -19.02
CA PRO A 284 -22.21 -22.26 -18.34
C PRO A 284 -21.87 -22.23 -16.84
N ASN A 285 -22.74 -22.83 -16.03
CA ASN A 285 -22.53 -23.01 -14.59
C ASN A 285 -22.40 -21.70 -13.75
N THR A 286 -22.92 -20.59 -14.26
CA THR A 286 -22.96 -19.31 -13.54
C THR A 286 -24.30 -18.61 -13.78
N ALA A 287 -24.75 -17.83 -12.83
CA ALA A 287 -25.86 -16.91 -13.00
C ALA A 287 -25.44 -15.57 -13.67
N MET A 288 -24.14 -15.34 -13.83
CA MET A 288 -23.60 -14.12 -14.41
C MET A 288 -23.55 -14.18 -15.94
N HIS A 289 -23.63 -13.01 -16.56
CA HIS A 289 -23.31 -12.78 -17.96
C HIS A 289 -21.97 -12.09 -18.08
N HIS A 290 -21.34 -12.13 -19.26
CA HIS A 290 -20.14 -11.35 -19.49
C HIS A 290 -20.42 -9.87 -19.31
N GLN A 291 -19.65 -9.25 -18.44
CA GLN A 291 -19.71 -7.84 -18.09
C GLN A 291 -18.32 -7.33 -17.74
N PHE A 292 -18.12 -6.01 -17.71
CA PHE A 292 -16.89 -5.46 -17.18
C PHE A 292 -16.80 -5.76 -15.67
N LEU A 293 -15.67 -6.27 -15.22
CA LEU A 293 -15.46 -6.68 -13.83
C LEU A 293 -14.54 -5.68 -13.11
N PRO A 294 -15.04 -4.88 -12.18
CA PRO A 294 -14.20 -4.01 -11.35
C PRO A 294 -13.29 -4.83 -10.42
N TYR A 295 -12.17 -4.26 -10.03
CA TYR A 295 -11.43 -4.78 -8.88
C TYR A 295 -12.26 -4.62 -7.62
N ILE A 296 -12.20 -5.59 -6.72
CA ILE A 296 -12.80 -5.53 -5.39
C ILE A 296 -11.65 -5.59 -4.38
N VAL A 297 -11.50 -4.55 -3.57
CA VAL A 297 -10.50 -4.46 -2.51
C VAL A 297 -11.20 -4.53 -1.17
N ILE A 298 -10.84 -5.54 -0.37
CA ILE A 298 -11.35 -5.72 0.98
C ILE A 298 -10.34 -5.09 1.94
N ILE A 299 -10.81 -4.20 2.81
CA ILE A 299 -9.99 -3.50 3.80
C ILE A 299 -10.55 -3.83 5.18
N ILE A 300 -9.75 -4.51 5.99
CA ILE A 300 -10.12 -4.93 7.34
C ILE A 300 -9.21 -4.20 8.33
N ASP A 301 -9.79 -3.33 9.16
CA ASP A 301 -9.08 -2.78 10.31
C ASP A 301 -9.10 -3.78 11.46
N GLU A 302 -8.03 -3.82 12.23
CA GLU A 302 -7.86 -4.67 13.41
C GLU A 302 -8.19 -6.16 13.17
N TYR A 303 -7.52 -6.75 12.17
CA TYR A 303 -7.72 -8.16 11.78
C TYR A 303 -7.52 -9.15 12.94
N GLY A 304 -6.66 -8.81 13.92
CA GLY A 304 -6.44 -9.62 15.11
C GLY A 304 -7.68 -9.79 15.98
N ASP A 305 -8.46 -8.73 16.18
CA ASP A 305 -9.72 -8.79 16.95
C ASP A 305 -10.74 -9.68 16.25
N PHE A 306 -10.78 -9.61 14.93
CA PHE A 306 -11.68 -10.42 14.12
C PHE A 306 -11.34 -11.91 14.20
N ILE A 307 -10.06 -12.29 14.10
CA ILE A 307 -9.62 -13.70 14.27
C ILE A 307 -9.93 -14.21 15.67
N MET A 308 -9.73 -13.40 16.71
CA MET A 308 -10.03 -13.82 18.09
C MET A 308 -11.51 -14.08 18.31
N GLN A 309 -12.41 -13.38 17.62
CA GLN A 309 -13.86 -13.56 17.74
C GLN A 309 -14.41 -14.66 16.84
N ALA A 310 -13.95 -14.72 15.60
CA ALA A 310 -14.49 -15.59 14.56
C ALA A 310 -13.67 -16.89 14.36
N GLY A 311 -12.43 -16.95 14.86
CA GLY A 311 -11.58 -18.15 14.89
C GLY A 311 -11.63 -19.00 13.63
N LYS A 312 -12.04 -20.25 13.79
CA LYS A 312 -12.09 -21.26 12.73
C LYS A 312 -13.06 -20.97 11.56
N GLN A 313 -13.91 -19.96 11.65
CA GLN A 313 -14.87 -19.64 10.57
C GLN A 313 -14.25 -18.75 9.50
N VAL A 314 -13.06 -18.20 9.75
CA VAL A 314 -12.37 -17.25 8.87
C VAL A 314 -11.10 -17.85 8.26
N GLU A 315 -10.59 -18.95 8.82
CA GLU A 315 -9.53 -19.77 8.23
C GLU A 315 -10.08 -20.63 7.10
#